data_8aa1110ce7eb038dc526770eed0f4bbd
#
_entry.id   8aa1110ce7eb038dc526770eed0f4bbd
#
_cell.length_a   1.000
_cell.length_b   1.000
_cell.length_c   1.000
_cell.angle_alpha   90.00
_cell.angle_beta   90.00
_cell.angle_gamma   90.00
#
_symmetry.space_group_name_H-M   'P 1'
#
loop_
_entity.id
_entity.type
_entity.pdbx_description
1 polymer ?
#
loop_
_entity_poly.entity_id
_entity_poly.type
_entity_poly.pdbx_seq_one_letter_code
_entity_poly.pdbx_strand_id
1 'polypeptide(L)'
;RGVLWMIRKVIVFIVDCMLNIPLLFWASEVTGYKKYYDAAYNHMQTSIANIIRPDASSYHTFFFDPVTNKPLRGETHQGFSDDSSWARGQSWAVYGLALCYHYTKEKSILPLFERVTHYFIDHLPEDSVPYWDLIFSDGSDEPRDTSAAVVAVCGILEMEKYYHNQEFLMRRKR
;
A
#
# COMPACT_ATOMS: atom_id res chain seq x y z
N ARG A 1 12.46 31.66 -31.23
CA ARG A 1 11.22 31.02 -30.77
C ARG A 1 11.63 29.97 -29.72
N GLY A 2 11.63 30.39 -28.44
CA GLY A 2 11.96 29.53 -27.31
C GLY A 2 10.85 28.51 -27.11
N VAL A 3 11.20 27.21 -27.12
CA VAL A 3 10.31 26.13 -26.67
C VAL A 3 10.24 26.24 -25.17
N LEU A 4 9.14 26.78 -24.65
CA LEU A 4 8.85 26.81 -23.22
C LEU A 4 8.50 25.37 -22.82
N TRP A 5 9.45 24.66 -22.21
CA TRP A 5 9.17 23.41 -21.52
C TRP A 5 8.33 23.75 -20.29
N MET A 6 7.02 23.69 -20.44
CA MET A 6 6.13 23.70 -19.29
C MET A 6 6.36 22.36 -18.54
N ILE A 7 7.23 22.41 -17.53
CA ILE A 7 7.25 21.36 -16.51
C ILE A 7 5.88 21.45 -15.82
N ARG A 8 4.96 20.58 -16.20
CA ARG A 8 3.71 20.41 -15.46
C ARG A 8 4.11 19.95 -14.07
N LYS A 9 4.03 20.84 -13.08
CA LYS A 9 4.09 20.45 -11.68
C LYS A 9 2.91 19.52 -11.45
N VAL A 10 3.17 18.29 -11.08
CA VAL A 10 2.15 17.33 -10.66
C VAL A 10 2.38 17.01 -9.19
N ILE A 11 1.33 16.68 -8.47
CA ILE A 11 1.44 16.10 -7.13
C ILE A 11 1.40 14.59 -7.33
N VAL A 12 2.38 13.90 -6.76
CA VAL A 12 2.50 12.44 -6.86
C VAL A 12 2.47 11.84 -5.46
N PHE A 13 1.59 10.87 -5.26
CA PHE A 13 1.65 9.96 -4.14
C PHE A 13 2.33 8.67 -4.60
N ILE A 14 3.18 8.12 -3.74
CA ILE A 14 3.84 6.83 -3.95
C ILE A 14 3.34 5.91 -2.84
N VAL A 15 3.12 4.64 -3.12
CA VAL A 15 2.57 3.67 -2.16
C VAL A 15 3.40 3.57 -0.86
N ASP A 16 4.67 3.93 -0.90
CA ASP A 16 5.58 4.11 0.25
C ASP A 16 5.01 5.02 1.35
N CYS A 17 4.17 5.99 0.96
CA CYS A 17 3.53 6.89 1.92
C CYS A 17 2.73 6.13 2.99
N MET A 18 2.22 4.94 2.67
CA MET A 18 1.51 4.10 3.63
C MET A 18 2.37 3.72 4.86
N LEU A 19 3.69 3.61 4.69
CA LEU A 19 4.63 3.38 5.80
C LEU A 19 5.18 4.67 6.44
N ASN A 20 5.00 5.83 5.78
CA ASN A 20 5.45 7.11 6.30
C ASN A 20 4.37 7.82 7.15
N ILE A 21 3.09 7.62 6.83
CA ILE A 21 1.95 8.18 7.56
C ILE A 21 2.01 7.87 9.06
N PRO A 22 2.35 6.65 9.52
CA PRO A 22 2.44 6.31 10.94
C PRO A 22 3.37 7.20 11.75
N LEU A 23 4.43 7.75 11.14
CA LEU A 23 5.34 8.69 11.80
C LEU A 23 4.61 9.96 12.29
N LEU A 24 3.64 10.45 11.53
CA LEU A 24 2.84 11.62 11.92
C LEU A 24 1.85 11.28 13.05
N PHE A 25 1.25 10.09 13.04
CA PHE A 25 0.44 9.63 14.16
C PHE A 25 1.28 9.54 15.44
N TRP A 26 2.44 8.89 15.37
CA TRP A 26 3.39 8.83 16.48
C TRP A 26 3.82 10.23 16.97
N ALA A 27 4.14 11.14 16.05
CA ALA A 27 4.50 12.51 16.42
C ALA A 27 3.36 13.23 17.15
N SER A 28 2.09 12.97 16.79
CA SER A 28 0.94 13.50 17.51
C SER A 28 0.87 12.96 18.94
N GLU A 29 1.09 11.66 19.15
CA GLU A 29 1.10 11.05 20.48
C GLU A 29 2.20 11.62 21.37
N VAL A 30 3.43 11.74 20.85
CA VAL A 30 4.58 12.22 21.61
C VAL A 30 4.51 13.70 21.92
N THR A 31 4.00 14.52 21.00
CA THR A 31 3.98 15.99 21.15
C THR A 31 2.67 16.55 21.69
N GLY A 32 1.58 15.77 21.60
CA GLY A 32 0.22 16.24 21.90
C GLY A 32 -0.37 17.18 20.85
N TYR A 33 0.33 17.44 19.74
CA TYR A 33 -0.17 18.35 18.70
C TYR A 33 -1.09 17.64 17.70
N LYS A 34 -2.39 17.90 17.83
CA LYS A 34 -3.45 17.35 16.97
C LYS A 34 -3.20 17.57 15.48
N LYS A 35 -2.51 18.63 15.09
CA LYS A 35 -2.19 18.92 13.68
C LYS A 35 -1.48 17.76 12.96
N TYR A 36 -0.66 16.99 13.67
CA TYR A 36 0.03 15.84 13.09
C TYR A 36 -0.94 14.68 12.86
N TYR A 37 -1.87 14.45 13.80
CA TYR A 37 -2.92 13.46 13.63
C TYR A 37 -3.82 13.80 12.43
N ASP A 38 -4.28 15.05 12.35
CA ASP A 38 -5.17 15.49 11.27
C ASP A 38 -4.48 15.37 9.89
N ALA A 39 -3.19 15.70 9.81
CA ALA A 39 -2.41 15.54 8.59
C ALA A 39 -2.25 14.05 8.22
N ALA A 40 -1.91 13.19 9.19
CA ALA A 40 -1.80 11.75 8.98
C ALA A 40 -3.12 11.14 8.53
N TYR A 41 -4.21 11.49 9.19
CA TYR A 41 -5.54 10.96 8.90
C TYR A 41 -6.00 11.35 7.49
N ASN A 42 -5.88 12.62 7.12
CA ASN A 42 -6.25 13.09 5.79
C ASN A 42 -5.38 12.43 4.70
N HIS A 43 -4.08 12.27 4.96
CA HIS A 43 -3.17 11.61 4.03
C HIS A 43 -3.51 10.12 3.89
N MET A 44 -3.81 9.43 4.99
CA MET A 44 -4.27 8.04 5.00
C MET A 44 -5.53 7.86 4.15
N GLN A 45 -6.56 8.68 4.38
CA GLN A 45 -7.82 8.59 3.63
C GLN A 45 -7.60 8.83 2.13
N THR A 46 -6.77 9.83 1.79
CA THR A 46 -6.46 10.13 0.38
C THR A 46 -5.67 8.98 -0.26
N SER A 47 -4.72 8.38 0.46
CA SER A 47 -3.94 7.24 -0.04
C SER A 47 -4.81 6.01 -0.24
N ILE A 48 -5.65 5.67 0.72
CA ILE A 48 -6.60 4.56 0.61
C ILE A 48 -7.52 4.73 -0.59
N ALA A 49 -8.08 5.92 -0.77
CA ALA A 49 -9.05 6.18 -1.83
C ALA A 49 -8.46 6.14 -3.25
N ASN A 50 -7.15 6.33 -3.41
CA ASN A 50 -6.55 6.51 -4.72
C ASN A 50 -5.46 5.47 -5.05
N ILE A 51 -4.70 4.99 -4.05
CA ILE A 51 -3.64 4.00 -4.28
C ILE A 51 -4.21 2.58 -4.33
N ILE A 52 -5.22 2.26 -3.52
CA ILE A 52 -5.83 0.93 -3.52
C ILE A 52 -6.91 0.88 -4.61
N ARG A 53 -6.77 -0.08 -5.53
CA ARG A 53 -7.74 -0.31 -6.61
C ARG A 53 -8.98 -1.05 -6.09
N PRO A 54 -10.10 -1.05 -6.85
CA PRO A 54 -11.31 -1.79 -6.47
C PRO A 54 -11.12 -3.29 -6.28
N ASP A 55 -10.16 -3.90 -6.98
CA ASP A 55 -9.77 -5.31 -6.85
C ASP A 55 -8.84 -5.59 -5.66
N ALA A 56 -8.51 -4.57 -4.88
CA ALA A 56 -7.59 -4.57 -3.75
C ALA A 56 -6.10 -4.68 -4.11
N SER A 57 -5.72 -4.61 -5.37
CA SER A 57 -4.35 -4.36 -5.78
C SER A 57 -3.95 -2.91 -5.50
N SER A 58 -2.66 -2.59 -5.58
CA SER A 58 -2.18 -1.21 -5.39
C SER A 58 -1.51 -0.65 -6.64
N TYR A 59 -1.75 0.64 -6.91
CA TYR A 59 -0.89 1.41 -7.77
C TYR A 59 0.46 1.65 -7.09
N HIS A 60 1.54 1.73 -7.86
CA HIS A 60 2.82 2.19 -7.33
C HIS A 60 2.78 3.71 -7.07
N THR A 61 2.32 4.48 -8.05
CA THR A 61 2.20 5.94 -7.97
C THR A 61 0.80 6.38 -8.35
N PHE A 62 0.36 7.51 -7.79
CA PHE A 62 -0.90 8.13 -8.15
C PHE A 62 -0.73 9.64 -8.30
N PHE A 63 -1.26 10.19 -9.39
CA PHE A 63 -1.09 11.59 -9.76
C PHE A 63 -2.34 12.40 -9.46
N PHE A 64 -2.11 13.63 -9.00
CA PHE A 64 -3.15 14.62 -8.72
C PHE A 64 -2.88 15.90 -9.49
N ASP A 65 -3.95 16.59 -9.86
CA ASP A 65 -3.86 17.92 -10.44
C ASP A 65 -3.37 18.93 -9.40
N PRO A 66 -2.29 19.69 -9.67
CA PRO A 66 -1.67 20.55 -8.66
C PRO A 66 -2.46 21.84 -8.36
N VAL A 67 -3.47 22.15 -9.16
CA VAL A 67 -4.30 23.35 -8.98
C VAL A 67 -5.60 22.98 -8.25
N THR A 68 -6.23 21.89 -8.68
CA THR A 68 -7.55 21.49 -8.17
C THR A 68 -7.47 20.40 -7.10
N ASN A 69 -6.30 19.79 -6.90
CA ASN A 69 -6.07 18.61 -6.07
C ASN A 69 -6.94 17.40 -6.43
N LYS A 70 -7.53 17.37 -7.62
CA LYS A 70 -8.35 16.25 -8.06
C LYS A 70 -7.47 15.07 -8.47
N PRO A 71 -7.92 13.83 -8.18
CA PRO A 71 -7.25 12.63 -8.64
C PRO A 71 -7.24 12.57 -10.17
N LEU A 72 -6.14 12.14 -10.75
CA LEU A 72 -5.96 12.01 -12.20
C LEU A 72 -5.86 10.55 -12.61
N ARG A 73 -4.77 9.86 -12.22
CA ARG A 73 -4.50 8.49 -12.64
C ARG A 73 -3.44 7.83 -11.77
N GLY A 74 -3.49 6.50 -11.73
CA GLY A 74 -2.41 5.67 -11.20
C GLY A 74 -1.46 5.22 -12.31
N GLU A 75 -0.19 5.04 -11.98
CA GLU A 75 0.87 4.55 -12.86
C GLU A 75 1.86 3.71 -12.06
N THR A 76 2.81 3.09 -12.76
CA THR A 76 3.94 2.42 -12.12
C THR A 76 5.29 3.00 -12.57
N HIS A 77 6.31 2.88 -11.69
CA HIS A 77 7.72 3.13 -12.02
C HIS A 77 8.59 1.91 -11.73
N GLN A 78 8.15 1.05 -10.81
CA GLN A 78 8.87 -0.16 -10.40
C GLN A 78 8.08 -1.44 -10.67
N GLY A 79 6.80 -1.36 -11.00
CA GLY A 79 5.99 -2.50 -11.44
C GLY A 79 6.17 -2.80 -12.92
N PHE A 80 5.66 -3.94 -13.35
CA PHE A 80 5.75 -4.41 -14.73
C PHE A 80 4.92 -3.54 -15.69
N SER A 81 3.71 -3.16 -15.28
CA SER A 81 2.81 -2.29 -16.04
C SER A 81 1.91 -1.47 -15.13
N ASP A 82 1.24 -0.44 -15.67
CA ASP A 82 0.30 0.38 -14.90
C ASP A 82 -0.90 -0.41 -14.39
N ASP A 83 -1.21 -1.55 -15.00
CA ASP A 83 -2.30 -2.44 -14.62
C ASP A 83 -1.84 -3.58 -13.69
N SER A 84 -0.54 -3.81 -13.55
CA SER A 84 0.01 -4.82 -12.64
C SER A 84 0.16 -4.29 -11.22
N SER A 85 0.61 -5.13 -10.30
CA SER A 85 0.85 -4.75 -8.91
C SER A 85 2.28 -5.12 -8.51
N TRP A 86 3.12 -4.13 -8.34
CA TRP A 86 4.46 -4.30 -7.81
C TRP A 86 4.41 -4.95 -6.42
N ALA A 87 5.05 -6.11 -6.25
CA ALA A 87 4.88 -6.94 -5.05
C ALA A 87 5.23 -6.21 -3.76
N ARG A 88 6.32 -5.42 -3.76
CA ARG A 88 6.74 -4.64 -2.60
C ARG A 88 5.78 -3.50 -2.31
N GLY A 89 5.26 -2.84 -3.35
CA GLY A 89 4.23 -1.82 -3.20
C GLY A 89 2.97 -2.36 -2.56
N GLN A 90 2.50 -3.54 -2.99
CA GLN A 90 1.36 -4.21 -2.38
C GLN A 90 1.63 -4.57 -0.92
N SER A 91 2.83 -5.06 -0.59
CA SER A 91 3.19 -5.39 0.79
C SER A 91 3.25 -4.16 1.69
N TRP A 92 3.64 -3.00 1.17
CA TRP A 92 3.59 -1.73 1.90
C TRP A 92 2.16 -1.27 2.15
N ALA A 93 1.23 -1.54 1.24
CA ALA A 93 -0.18 -1.30 1.50
C ALA A 93 -0.71 -2.20 2.64
N VAL A 94 -0.33 -3.48 2.66
CA VAL A 94 -0.67 -4.41 3.77
C VAL A 94 -0.16 -3.88 5.10
N TYR A 95 1.14 -3.59 5.22
CA TYR A 95 1.72 -3.16 6.49
C TYR A 95 1.26 -1.76 6.89
N GLY A 96 1.15 -0.85 5.93
CA GLY A 96 0.66 0.50 6.17
C GLY A 96 -0.76 0.55 6.71
N LEU A 97 -1.68 -0.28 6.18
CA LEU A 97 -3.05 -0.40 6.71
C LEU A 97 -3.05 -0.93 8.15
N ALA A 98 -2.22 -1.92 8.48
CA ALA A 98 -2.09 -2.42 9.85
C ALA A 98 -1.61 -1.32 10.81
N LEU A 99 -0.59 -0.55 10.43
CA LEU A 99 -0.09 0.57 11.23
C LEU A 99 -1.11 1.72 11.33
N CYS A 100 -1.84 2.02 10.26
CA CYS A 100 -2.92 2.99 10.33
C CYS A 100 -4.02 2.54 11.30
N TYR A 101 -4.37 1.25 11.28
CA TYR A 101 -5.31 0.69 12.26
C TYR A 101 -4.77 0.75 13.68
N HIS A 102 -3.47 0.51 13.88
CA HIS A 102 -2.81 0.66 15.18
C HIS A 102 -3.13 2.01 15.84
N TYR A 103 -2.99 3.09 15.09
CA TYR A 103 -3.18 4.44 15.63
C TYR A 103 -4.64 4.92 15.65
N THR A 104 -5.44 4.53 14.67
CA THR A 104 -6.79 5.09 14.51
C THR A 104 -7.89 4.23 15.11
N LYS A 105 -7.68 2.91 15.17
CA LYS A 105 -8.70 1.89 15.50
C LYS A 105 -9.95 2.00 14.61
N GLU A 106 -9.81 2.55 13.41
CA GLU A 106 -10.91 2.75 12.49
C GLU A 106 -11.34 1.42 11.87
N LYS A 107 -12.56 0.98 12.20
CA LYS A 107 -13.06 -0.35 11.82
C LYS A 107 -13.21 -0.55 10.31
N SER A 108 -13.35 0.53 9.54
CA SER A 108 -13.41 0.48 8.07
C SER A 108 -12.12 -0.05 7.43
N ILE A 109 -10.99 0.05 8.15
CA ILE A 109 -9.69 -0.47 7.69
C ILE A 109 -9.68 -2.01 7.68
N LEU A 110 -10.40 -2.67 8.58
CA LEU A 110 -10.35 -4.14 8.71
C LEU A 110 -10.73 -4.88 7.42
N PRO A 111 -11.92 -4.66 6.83
CA PRO A 111 -12.28 -5.34 5.59
C PRO A 111 -11.39 -4.95 4.41
N LEU A 112 -10.82 -3.75 4.41
CA LEU A 112 -9.86 -3.34 3.38
C LEU A 112 -8.53 -4.07 3.55
N PHE A 113 -8.02 -4.14 4.78
CA PHE A 113 -6.81 -4.90 5.11
C PHE A 113 -6.94 -6.36 4.68
N GLU A 114 -8.06 -7.01 4.98
CA GLU A 114 -8.32 -8.38 4.56
C GLU A 114 -8.23 -8.52 3.05
N ARG A 115 -8.91 -7.68 2.29
CA ARG A 115 -8.92 -7.74 0.83
C ARG A 115 -7.52 -7.51 0.23
N VAL A 116 -6.80 -6.49 0.73
CA VAL A 116 -5.46 -6.15 0.24
C VAL A 116 -4.45 -7.27 0.58
N THR A 117 -4.60 -7.89 1.74
CA THR A 117 -3.75 -9.02 2.16
C THR A 117 -4.08 -10.28 1.37
N HIS A 118 -5.37 -10.57 1.14
CA HIS A 118 -5.77 -11.71 0.30
C HIS A 118 -5.27 -11.54 -1.13
N TYR A 119 -5.36 -10.34 -1.71
CA TYR A 119 -4.79 -10.09 -3.03
C TYR A 119 -3.30 -10.48 -3.07
N PHE A 120 -2.51 -10.06 -2.08
CA PHE A 120 -1.09 -10.42 -2.01
C PHE A 120 -0.90 -11.95 -1.90
N ILE A 121 -1.61 -12.61 -0.98
CA ILE A 121 -1.47 -14.04 -0.72
C ILE A 121 -1.90 -14.89 -1.91
N ASP A 122 -3.00 -14.53 -2.56
CA ASP A 122 -3.58 -15.28 -3.68
C ASP A 122 -2.72 -15.20 -4.96
N HIS A 123 -1.79 -14.23 -5.03
CA HIS A 123 -0.83 -14.09 -6.13
C HIS A 123 0.59 -14.61 -5.77
N LEU A 124 0.75 -15.26 -4.61
CA LEU A 124 2.01 -15.91 -4.29
C LEU A 124 2.17 -17.21 -5.09
N PRO A 125 3.39 -17.49 -5.56
CA PRO A 125 3.72 -18.79 -6.13
C PRO A 125 3.71 -19.90 -5.04
N GLU A 126 3.81 -21.16 -5.48
CA GLU A 126 3.73 -22.34 -4.61
C GLU A 126 4.73 -22.32 -3.44
N ASP A 127 5.93 -21.78 -3.68
CA ASP A 127 6.98 -21.63 -2.66
C ASP A 127 6.77 -20.43 -1.71
N SER A 128 5.72 -19.64 -1.91
CA SER A 128 5.34 -18.45 -1.12
C SER A 128 6.37 -17.31 -1.13
N VAL A 129 7.32 -17.31 -2.08
CA VAL A 129 8.25 -16.20 -2.29
C VAL A 129 7.77 -15.40 -3.52
N PRO A 130 7.26 -14.17 -3.36
CA PRO A 130 6.69 -13.43 -4.48
C PRO A 130 7.73 -13.11 -5.54
N TYR A 131 7.30 -13.02 -6.78
CA TYR A 131 8.05 -12.33 -7.82
C TYR A 131 8.04 -10.81 -7.55
N TRP A 132 8.89 -10.08 -8.22
CA TRP A 132 8.99 -8.62 -8.06
C TRP A 132 7.70 -7.87 -8.45
N ASP A 133 6.89 -8.46 -9.30
CA ASP A 133 5.53 -8.03 -9.61
C ASP A 133 4.58 -9.21 -9.52
N LEU A 134 3.39 -8.99 -8.96
CA LEU A 134 2.40 -10.03 -8.68
C LEU A 134 1.67 -10.54 -9.93
N ILE A 135 1.98 -10.02 -11.11
CA ILE A 135 1.49 -10.55 -12.38
C ILE A 135 2.17 -11.88 -12.74
N PHE A 136 3.36 -12.12 -12.19
CA PHE A 136 4.14 -13.33 -12.48
C PHE A 136 3.73 -14.48 -11.56
N SER A 137 3.72 -15.70 -12.11
CA SER A 137 3.32 -16.93 -11.42
C SER A 137 4.35 -18.04 -11.62
N ASP A 138 4.07 -19.20 -11.05
CA ASP A 138 4.93 -20.37 -11.15
C ASP A 138 5.33 -20.68 -12.59
N GLY A 139 6.62 -20.99 -12.77
CA GLY A 139 7.24 -21.21 -14.07
C GLY A 139 7.83 -19.96 -14.73
N SER A 140 7.70 -18.79 -14.12
CA SER A 140 8.37 -17.56 -14.59
C SER A 140 9.85 -17.56 -14.21
N ASP A 141 10.69 -17.04 -15.13
CA ASP A 141 12.13 -16.81 -14.91
C ASP A 141 12.41 -15.43 -14.26
N GLU A 142 11.37 -14.68 -13.92
CA GLU A 142 11.50 -13.34 -13.34
C GLU A 142 12.07 -13.34 -11.92
N PRO A 143 12.75 -12.25 -11.50
CA PRO A 143 13.35 -12.16 -10.16
C PRO A 143 12.32 -12.26 -9.03
N ARG A 144 12.75 -12.84 -7.91
CA ARG A 144 11.98 -12.91 -6.67
C ARG A 144 12.22 -11.69 -5.78
N ASP A 145 11.18 -11.23 -5.08
CA ASP A 145 11.27 -10.15 -4.09
C ASP A 145 10.99 -10.67 -2.68
N THR A 146 12.02 -11.21 -2.04
CA THR A 146 11.93 -11.69 -0.66
C THR A 146 11.56 -10.59 0.34
N SER A 147 11.90 -9.32 0.05
CA SER A 147 11.56 -8.21 0.93
C SER A 147 10.06 -7.96 0.97
N ALA A 148 9.35 -8.15 -0.14
CA ALA A 148 7.90 -8.03 -0.19
C ALA A 148 7.21 -9.04 0.74
N ALA A 149 7.70 -10.31 0.77
CA ALA A 149 7.18 -11.33 1.67
C ALA A 149 7.36 -10.93 3.15
N VAL A 150 8.57 -10.47 3.52
CA VAL A 150 8.88 -10.07 4.91
C VAL A 150 8.00 -8.89 5.35
N VAL A 151 7.85 -7.88 4.51
CA VAL A 151 7.02 -6.69 4.82
C VAL A 151 5.55 -7.07 4.99
N ALA A 152 5.02 -7.92 4.10
CA ALA A 152 3.64 -8.40 4.24
C ALA A 152 3.43 -9.19 5.53
N VAL A 153 4.38 -10.06 5.91
CA VAL A 153 4.34 -10.79 7.19
C VAL A 153 4.36 -9.83 8.37
N CYS A 154 5.19 -8.78 8.35
CA CYS A 154 5.19 -7.75 9.40
C CYS A 154 3.81 -7.08 9.53
N GLY A 155 3.16 -6.76 8.43
CA GLY A 155 1.81 -6.18 8.43
C GLY A 155 0.75 -7.12 9.01
N ILE A 156 0.79 -8.40 8.63
CA ILE A 156 -0.12 -9.42 9.15
C ILE A 156 0.07 -9.59 10.66
N LEU A 157 1.32 -9.72 11.13
CA LEU A 157 1.62 -9.85 12.55
C LEU A 157 1.27 -8.59 13.36
N GLU A 158 1.39 -7.40 12.78
CA GLU A 158 0.94 -6.17 13.42
C GLU A 158 -0.58 -6.17 13.60
N MET A 159 -1.33 -6.54 12.55
CA MET A 159 -2.80 -6.59 12.62
C MET A 159 -3.29 -7.66 13.59
N GLU A 160 -2.62 -8.81 13.68
CA GLU A 160 -2.95 -9.90 14.63
C GLU A 160 -3.01 -9.44 16.09
N LYS A 161 -2.31 -8.38 16.47
CA LYS A 161 -2.39 -7.81 17.83
C LYS A 161 -3.78 -7.28 18.19
N TYR A 162 -4.59 -6.98 17.18
CA TYR A 162 -5.89 -6.31 17.32
C TYR A 162 -7.06 -7.11 16.76
N TYR A 163 -6.79 -7.91 15.75
CA TYR A 163 -7.82 -8.60 14.99
C TYR A 163 -7.33 -10.02 14.64
N HIS A 164 -7.86 -11.00 15.36
CA HIS A 164 -7.55 -12.40 15.15
C HIS A 164 -8.47 -13.00 14.08
N ASN A 165 -8.00 -13.09 12.86
CA ASN A 165 -8.69 -13.82 11.80
C ASN A 165 -7.97 -15.13 11.52
N GLN A 166 -8.51 -16.23 12.02
CA GLN A 166 -7.95 -17.58 11.84
C GLN A 166 -7.82 -17.97 10.35
N GLU A 167 -8.63 -17.38 9.48
CA GLU A 167 -8.59 -17.66 8.04
C GLU A 167 -7.28 -17.19 7.39
N PHE A 168 -6.69 -16.08 7.83
CA PHE A 168 -5.36 -15.66 7.38
C PHE A 168 -4.25 -16.67 7.71
N LEU A 169 -4.37 -17.32 8.87
CA LEU A 169 -3.40 -18.32 9.30
C LEU A 169 -3.61 -19.68 8.62
N MET A 170 -4.83 -19.97 8.17
CA MET A 170 -5.20 -21.29 7.63
C MET A 170 -4.95 -21.44 6.12
N ARG A 171 -4.97 -20.37 5.33
CA ARG A 171 -4.68 -20.44 3.86
C ARG A 171 -3.24 -20.82 3.53
N ARG A 172 -2.35 -20.84 4.51
CA ARG A 172 -0.95 -21.28 4.41
C ARG A 172 -0.76 -22.80 4.26
N LYS A 173 -1.83 -23.61 4.27
CA LYS A 173 -1.75 -25.10 4.32
C LYS A 173 -2.41 -25.81 3.13
N ARG A 174 -2.55 -25.16 1.98
CA ARG A 174 -2.99 -25.89 0.78
C ARG A 174 -1.95 -25.85 -0.31
#